data_81b137432249a07e9552d0b3ce882927
#
_entry.id   81b137432249a07e9552d0b3ce882927
#
_cell.length_a   1.000
_cell.length_b   1.000
_cell.length_c   1.000
_cell.angle_alpha   90.00
_cell.angle_beta   90.00
_cell.angle_gamma   90.00
#
_symmetry.space_group_name_H-M   'P 1'
#
loop_
_entity.id
_entity.type
_entity.pdbx_description
1 polymer ?
#
loop_
_entity_poly.entity_id
_entity_poly.type
_entity_poly.pdbx_seq_one_letter_code
_entity_poly.pdbx_strand_id
1 'polypeptide(L)'
;MATIDLGKIKFVFRGTYAGGTAYVPDDVVTFTDGSVTSSYICTTATTGNNPSSGGTAHGSWAFLAKGQATSPTTTQGDLIVRGASADQRLAIGSAGQALLVNSSANGLEYGTAGRTLQSKYERTNSIISSSNNYGDKYY
;
A
#
# COMPACT_ATOMS: atom_id res chain seq x y z
N MET A 1 -58.63 7.69 -5.47
CA MET A 1 -57.40 6.93 -5.72
C MET A 1 -56.25 7.65 -5.06
N ALA A 2 -55.51 7.03 -4.14
CA ALA A 2 -54.33 7.63 -3.56
C ALA A 2 -53.20 7.53 -4.57
N THR A 3 -52.64 8.68 -4.99
CA THR A 3 -51.44 8.73 -5.83
C THR A 3 -50.23 8.54 -4.92
N ILE A 4 -49.48 7.47 -5.10
CA ILE A 4 -48.21 7.30 -4.43
C ILE A 4 -47.17 8.11 -5.24
N ASP A 5 -46.72 9.22 -4.70
CA ASP A 5 -45.57 9.93 -5.24
C ASP A 5 -44.31 9.19 -4.81
N LEU A 6 -43.71 8.46 -5.73
CA LEU A 6 -42.50 7.68 -5.48
C LEU A 6 -41.21 8.53 -5.37
N GLY A 7 -41.39 9.86 -5.45
CA GLY A 7 -40.25 10.76 -5.42
C GLY A 7 -39.27 10.57 -6.59
N LYS A 8 -38.20 11.33 -6.63
CA LYS A 8 -37.13 11.16 -7.61
C LYS A 8 -36.21 9.99 -7.21
N ILE A 9 -36.48 8.80 -7.75
CA ILE A 9 -35.62 7.61 -7.59
C ILE A 9 -34.51 7.61 -8.68
N LYS A 10 -34.11 8.76 -9.16
CA LYS A 10 -33.21 8.81 -10.30
C LYS A 10 -31.98 9.65 -9.97
N PHE A 11 -30.85 8.98 -9.74
CA PHE A 11 -29.54 9.64 -9.76
C PHE A 11 -29.29 10.22 -11.16
N VAL A 12 -28.75 11.43 -11.20
CA VAL A 12 -28.36 12.09 -12.45
C VAL A 12 -26.85 12.04 -12.59
N PHE A 13 -26.36 11.17 -13.46
CA PHE A 13 -24.92 11.12 -13.73
C PHE A 13 -24.49 12.32 -14.57
N ARG A 14 -23.61 13.15 -14.00
CA ARG A 14 -23.12 14.40 -14.58
C ARG A 14 -21.74 14.28 -15.20
N GLY A 15 -21.14 13.08 -15.18
CA GLY A 15 -19.79 12.87 -15.68
C GLY A 15 -18.72 13.22 -14.66
N THR A 16 -17.58 13.70 -15.14
CA THR A 16 -16.48 14.14 -14.26
C THR A 16 -16.82 15.47 -13.61
N TYR A 17 -16.50 15.61 -12.32
CA TYR A 17 -16.71 16.85 -11.58
C TYR A 17 -16.01 18.04 -12.26
N ALA A 18 -16.71 19.17 -12.31
CA ALA A 18 -16.17 20.44 -12.79
C ALA A 18 -16.48 21.56 -11.78
N GLY A 19 -15.44 22.23 -11.27
CA GLY A 19 -15.56 23.18 -10.15
C GLY A 19 -16.47 24.39 -10.42
N GLY A 20 -16.68 24.79 -11.69
CA GLY A 20 -17.59 25.87 -12.08
C GLY A 20 -19.06 25.46 -12.24
N THR A 21 -19.39 24.18 -12.11
CA THR A 21 -20.74 23.66 -12.29
C THR A 21 -21.49 23.67 -10.96
N ALA A 22 -22.76 24.11 -11.01
CA ALA A 22 -23.67 23.98 -9.87
C ALA A 22 -24.23 22.53 -9.85
N TYR A 23 -24.16 21.89 -8.72
CA TYR A 23 -24.67 20.55 -8.45
C TYR A 23 -25.80 20.62 -7.42
N VAL A 24 -26.77 19.76 -7.57
CA VAL A 24 -27.94 19.64 -6.69
C VAL A 24 -28.00 18.22 -6.11
N PRO A 25 -28.77 17.99 -5.02
CA PRO A 25 -28.94 16.65 -4.49
C PRO A 25 -29.33 15.65 -5.58
N ASP A 26 -28.78 14.42 -5.46
CA ASP A 26 -28.92 13.28 -6.41
C ASP A 26 -28.06 13.41 -7.70
N ASP A 27 -27.34 14.51 -7.92
CA ASP A 27 -26.32 14.56 -8.96
C ASP A 27 -25.13 13.64 -8.57
N VAL A 28 -24.72 12.81 -9.52
CA VAL A 28 -23.60 11.87 -9.36
C VAL A 28 -22.45 12.28 -10.27
N VAL A 29 -21.26 12.33 -9.72
CA VAL A 29 -20.02 12.68 -10.45
C VAL A 29 -18.94 11.68 -10.19
N THR A 30 -17.95 11.59 -11.08
CA THR A 30 -16.65 11.02 -10.81
C THR A 30 -15.67 12.13 -10.46
N PHE A 31 -14.78 11.88 -9.50
CA PHE A 31 -13.71 12.80 -9.13
C PHE A 31 -12.47 12.04 -8.73
N THR A 32 -11.30 12.56 -9.12
CA THR A 32 -10.00 11.97 -8.78
C THR A 32 -9.35 12.82 -7.69
N ASP A 33 -9.16 12.19 -6.52
CA ASP A 33 -8.47 12.75 -5.37
C ASP A 33 -7.10 12.07 -5.25
N GLY A 34 -6.03 12.80 -5.58
CA GLY A 34 -4.71 12.22 -5.72
C GLY A 34 -4.65 11.22 -6.89
N SER A 35 -4.47 9.95 -6.59
CA SER A 35 -4.43 8.84 -7.57
C SER A 35 -5.71 7.99 -7.57
N VAL A 36 -6.71 8.33 -6.74
CA VAL A 36 -7.91 7.52 -6.55
C VAL A 36 -9.12 8.20 -7.19
N THR A 37 -9.70 7.56 -8.21
CA THR A 37 -10.97 7.99 -8.79
C THR A 37 -12.12 7.30 -8.08
N SER A 38 -13.08 8.11 -7.58
CA SER A 38 -14.27 7.64 -6.88
C SER A 38 -15.51 8.25 -7.51
N SER A 39 -16.68 7.65 -7.24
CA SER A 39 -17.97 8.22 -7.58
C SER A 39 -18.60 8.85 -6.34
N TYR A 40 -19.18 10.02 -6.51
CA TYR A 40 -19.79 10.81 -5.44
C TYR A 40 -21.21 11.19 -5.80
N ILE A 41 -22.05 11.28 -4.78
CA ILE A 41 -23.42 11.81 -4.88
C ILE A 41 -23.46 13.15 -4.14
N CYS A 42 -24.03 14.15 -4.77
CA CYS A 42 -24.33 15.43 -4.13
C CYS A 42 -25.45 15.24 -3.11
N THR A 43 -25.23 15.65 -1.89
CA THR A 43 -26.21 15.60 -0.77
C THR A 43 -26.78 16.96 -0.42
N THR A 44 -26.04 18.02 -0.73
CA THR A 44 -26.42 19.41 -0.51
C THR A 44 -25.95 20.23 -1.68
N ALA A 45 -26.83 21.07 -2.24
CA ALA A 45 -26.52 21.92 -3.39
C ALA A 45 -25.21 22.68 -3.19
N THR A 46 -24.33 22.62 -4.18
CA THR A 46 -22.98 23.19 -4.07
C THR A 46 -22.42 23.60 -5.43
N THR A 47 -21.48 24.56 -5.39
CA THR A 47 -20.66 24.99 -6.54
C THR A 47 -19.24 25.24 -6.02
N GLY A 48 -18.24 24.79 -6.75
CA GLY A 48 -16.82 25.05 -6.42
C GLY A 48 -16.23 24.15 -5.33
N ASN A 49 -17.01 23.33 -4.66
CA ASN A 49 -16.52 22.43 -3.61
C ASN A 49 -16.17 21.05 -4.19
N ASN A 50 -14.90 20.73 -4.21
CA ASN A 50 -14.43 19.42 -4.65
C ASN A 50 -15.11 18.30 -3.84
N PRO A 51 -15.49 17.18 -4.48
CA PRO A 51 -16.13 16.06 -3.81
C PRO A 51 -15.35 15.45 -2.65
N SER A 52 -14.01 15.47 -2.71
CA SER A 52 -13.15 15.04 -1.61
C SER A 52 -11.81 15.74 -1.61
N SER A 53 -11.10 15.61 -0.49
CA SER A 53 -9.71 16.01 -0.33
C SER A 53 -9.02 15.05 0.64
N GLY A 54 -7.87 14.50 0.23
CA GLY A 54 -7.11 13.55 1.03
C GLY A 54 -7.90 12.29 1.43
N GLY A 55 -8.82 11.83 0.57
CA GLY A 55 -9.63 10.64 0.80
C GLY A 55 -10.85 10.85 1.72
N THR A 56 -11.15 12.10 2.12
CA THR A 56 -12.31 12.47 2.94
C THR A 56 -13.30 13.23 2.08
N ALA A 57 -14.58 12.81 2.07
CA ALA A 57 -15.63 13.49 1.33
C ALA A 57 -15.93 14.87 1.94
N HIS A 58 -16.17 15.87 1.08
CA HIS A 58 -16.65 17.18 1.50
C HIS A 58 -18.10 17.09 2.01
N GLY A 59 -18.49 17.98 2.92
CA GLY A 59 -19.81 17.95 3.57
C GLY A 59 -21.03 18.02 2.63
N SER A 60 -20.86 18.51 1.39
CA SER A 60 -21.92 18.53 0.36
C SER A 60 -21.93 17.27 -0.50
N TRP A 61 -21.04 16.33 -0.27
CA TRP A 61 -20.88 15.12 -1.06
C TRP A 61 -20.80 13.88 -0.18
N ALA A 62 -21.26 12.77 -0.67
CA ALA A 62 -21.04 11.45 -0.09
C ALA A 62 -20.43 10.51 -1.14
N PHE A 63 -19.62 9.55 -0.67
CA PHE A 63 -19.16 8.48 -1.55
C PHE A 63 -20.34 7.63 -1.99
N LEU A 64 -20.54 7.49 -3.28
CA LEU A 64 -21.42 6.48 -3.86
C LEU A 64 -20.66 5.16 -4.07
N ALA A 65 -19.44 5.26 -4.61
CA ALA A 65 -18.50 4.17 -4.73
C ALA A 65 -17.08 4.72 -4.51
N LYS A 66 -16.41 4.22 -3.49
CA LYS A 66 -15.04 4.61 -3.20
C LYS A 66 -14.09 3.79 -4.07
N GLY A 67 -13.29 4.48 -4.88
CA GLY A 67 -12.20 3.87 -5.61
C GLY A 67 -11.09 3.40 -4.67
N GLN A 68 -10.26 2.52 -5.16
CA GLN A 68 -9.08 2.04 -4.46
C GLN A 68 -7.83 2.54 -5.20
N ALA A 69 -6.79 2.87 -4.45
CA ALA A 69 -5.49 3.17 -5.05
C ALA A 69 -5.00 1.95 -5.83
N THR A 70 -4.41 2.19 -6.98
CA THR A 70 -3.72 1.13 -7.73
C THR A 70 -2.64 0.51 -6.85
N SER A 71 -2.49 -0.81 -6.94
CA SER A 71 -1.40 -1.50 -6.24
C SER A 71 -0.06 -0.88 -6.62
N PRO A 72 0.82 -0.58 -5.67
CA PRO A 72 2.15 -0.06 -5.99
C PRO A 72 3.07 -1.11 -6.61
N THR A 73 2.69 -2.39 -6.59
CA THR A 73 3.50 -3.48 -7.18
C THR A 73 3.45 -3.43 -8.70
N THR A 74 4.59 -3.59 -9.35
CA THR A 74 4.73 -3.53 -10.81
C THR A 74 5.39 -4.78 -11.41
N THR A 75 6.01 -5.62 -10.59
CA THR A 75 6.77 -6.78 -11.02
C THR A 75 6.42 -7.98 -10.15
N GLN A 76 6.48 -9.18 -10.72
CA GLN A 76 6.29 -10.42 -9.98
C GLN A 76 7.32 -10.53 -8.84
N GLY A 77 6.85 -10.85 -7.64
CA GLY A 77 7.69 -10.95 -6.45
C GLY A 77 7.84 -9.65 -5.65
N ASP A 78 7.27 -8.53 -6.12
CA ASP A 78 7.21 -7.30 -5.34
C ASP A 78 6.36 -7.49 -4.08
N LEU A 79 6.74 -6.81 -3.02
CA LEU A 79 5.99 -6.76 -1.76
C LEU A 79 5.37 -5.38 -1.57
N ILE A 80 4.22 -5.34 -0.91
CA ILE A 80 3.66 -4.09 -0.38
C ILE A 80 4.06 -3.99 1.09
N VAL A 81 4.74 -2.91 1.42
CA VAL A 81 5.18 -2.62 2.79
C VAL A 81 4.59 -1.30 3.26
N ARG A 82 4.33 -1.19 4.57
CA ARG A 82 3.88 0.08 5.14
C ARG A 82 5.07 1.04 5.24
N GLY A 83 5.01 2.15 4.52
CA GLY A 83 5.92 3.28 4.70
C GLY A 83 5.43 4.23 5.81
N ALA A 84 6.10 5.36 5.99
CA ALA A 84 5.77 6.34 7.03
C ALA A 84 4.36 6.92 6.89
N SER A 85 3.89 7.16 5.68
CA SER A 85 2.58 7.80 5.40
C SER A 85 1.66 6.97 4.51
N ALA A 86 2.19 6.06 3.69
CA ALA A 86 1.42 5.28 2.72
C ALA A 86 2.03 3.90 2.52
N ASP A 87 1.26 3.00 1.89
CA ASP A 87 1.77 1.72 1.43
C ASP A 87 2.72 1.95 0.26
N GLN A 88 3.85 1.25 0.26
CA GLN A 88 4.93 1.40 -0.69
C GLN A 88 5.31 0.04 -1.30
N ARG A 89 5.89 0.11 -2.50
CA ARG A 89 6.49 -1.04 -3.15
C ARG A 89 7.86 -1.31 -2.56
N LEU A 90 8.08 -2.53 -2.10
CA LEU A 90 9.43 -3.09 -1.96
C LEU A 90 9.68 -3.99 -3.17
N ALA A 91 10.52 -3.54 -4.09
CA ALA A 91 10.87 -4.33 -5.28
C ALA A 91 11.52 -5.64 -4.85
N ILE A 92 11.28 -6.70 -5.65
CA ILE A 92 11.94 -7.99 -5.42
C ILE A 92 13.47 -7.83 -5.35
N GLY A 93 14.09 -8.49 -4.39
CA GLY A 93 15.54 -8.53 -4.24
C GLY A 93 16.25 -9.35 -5.32
N SER A 94 17.56 -9.40 -5.25
CA SER A 94 18.40 -10.23 -6.12
C SER A 94 18.51 -11.66 -5.57
N ALA A 95 18.89 -12.59 -6.44
CA ALA A 95 19.12 -13.99 -6.05
C ALA A 95 20.11 -14.09 -4.88
N GLY A 96 19.76 -14.88 -3.86
CA GLY A 96 20.59 -15.08 -2.67
C GLY A 96 20.44 -14.02 -1.57
N GLN A 97 19.58 -13.01 -1.77
CA GLN A 97 19.23 -12.07 -0.71
C GLN A 97 18.08 -12.60 0.15
N ALA A 98 18.07 -12.21 1.42
CA ALA A 98 16.98 -12.44 2.36
C ALA A 98 16.27 -11.11 2.67
N LEU A 99 14.98 -11.20 3.00
CA LEU A 99 14.22 -10.07 3.52
C LEU A 99 14.61 -9.85 4.98
N LEU A 100 15.06 -8.66 5.29
CA LEU A 100 15.59 -8.29 6.61
C LEU A 100 14.87 -7.03 7.12
N VAL A 101 14.90 -6.83 8.43
CA VAL A 101 14.58 -5.54 9.03
C VAL A 101 15.78 -4.61 8.81
N ASN A 102 15.56 -3.39 8.34
CA ASN A 102 16.62 -2.42 8.10
C ASN A 102 17.29 -1.99 9.42
N SER A 103 18.47 -1.38 9.31
CA SER A 103 19.27 -0.96 10.47
C SER A 103 18.58 0.03 11.41
N SER A 104 17.60 0.78 10.92
CA SER A 104 16.79 1.73 11.71
C SER A 104 15.57 1.09 12.37
N ALA A 105 15.33 -0.21 12.17
CA ALA A 105 14.20 -0.97 12.70
C ALA A 105 12.80 -0.38 12.37
N ASN A 106 12.71 0.36 11.26
CA ASN A 106 11.47 1.03 10.83
C ASN A 106 10.97 0.59 9.44
N GLY A 107 11.58 -0.42 8.83
CA GLY A 107 11.20 -0.93 7.52
C GLY A 107 11.88 -2.24 7.18
N LEU A 108 11.54 -2.75 6.02
CA LEU A 108 12.10 -3.97 5.45
C LEU A 108 13.05 -3.62 4.29
N GLU A 109 14.09 -4.42 4.14
CA GLU A 109 15.05 -4.33 3.04
C GLU A 109 15.54 -5.72 2.64
N TYR A 110 16.10 -5.86 1.45
CA TYR A 110 16.80 -7.06 1.05
C TYR A 110 18.29 -6.94 1.34
N GLY A 111 18.85 -7.93 2.02
CA GLY A 111 20.27 -7.98 2.35
C GLY A 111 20.82 -9.39 2.23
N THR A 112 22.14 -9.51 2.32
CA THR A 112 22.80 -10.81 2.30
C THR A 112 22.41 -11.61 3.54
N ALA A 113 21.84 -12.79 3.36
CA ALA A 113 21.60 -13.71 4.48
C ALA A 113 22.95 -14.01 5.17
N GLY A 114 23.06 -13.64 6.45
CA GLY A 114 24.30 -13.87 7.19
C GLY A 114 24.64 -15.37 7.25
N ARG A 115 25.78 -15.72 6.69
CA ARG A 115 26.37 -17.09 6.77
C ARG A 115 27.01 -17.36 8.12
N THR A 116 26.39 -16.95 9.21
CA THR A 116 26.98 -17.07 10.55
C THR A 116 27.13 -18.50 11.03
N LEU A 117 26.34 -19.43 10.50
CA LEU A 117 26.41 -20.83 10.91
C LEU A 117 27.63 -21.58 10.33
N GLN A 118 28.08 -21.20 9.13
CA GLN A 118 29.18 -21.89 8.45
C GLN A 118 30.56 -21.50 9.03
N SER A 119 30.72 -20.25 9.43
CA SER A 119 31.98 -19.79 10.06
C SER A 119 32.20 -20.38 11.45
N LYS A 120 31.16 -20.69 12.20
CA LYS A 120 31.24 -21.31 13.53
C LYS A 120 31.60 -22.79 13.43
N TYR A 121 31.12 -23.48 12.41
CA TYR A 121 31.42 -24.91 12.17
C TYR A 121 32.86 -25.10 11.67
N GLU A 122 33.34 -24.26 10.77
CA GLU A 122 34.72 -24.31 10.26
C GLU A 122 35.74 -23.98 11.35
N ARG A 123 35.47 -23.04 12.26
CA ARG A 123 36.33 -22.74 13.40
C ARG A 123 36.44 -23.91 14.36
N THR A 124 35.35 -24.59 14.62
CA THR A 124 35.35 -25.74 15.53
C THR A 124 36.12 -26.94 14.94
N ASN A 125 35.99 -27.12 13.63
CA ASN A 125 36.70 -28.19 12.93
C ASN A 125 38.21 -27.92 12.82
N SER A 126 38.60 -26.64 12.65
CA SER A 126 40.00 -26.24 12.63
C SER A 126 40.67 -26.39 14.00
N ILE A 127 39.95 -26.14 15.09
CA ILE A 127 40.47 -26.35 16.46
C ILE A 127 40.61 -27.85 16.79
N ILE A 128 39.73 -28.69 16.33
CA ILE A 128 39.78 -30.13 16.56
C ILE A 128 40.95 -30.74 15.77
N SER A 129 41.22 -30.27 14.55
CA SER A 129 42.32 -30.79 13.74
C SER A 129 43.70 -30.33 14.26
N SER A 130 43.80 -29.20 14.94
CA SER A 130 45.04 -28.72 15.52
C SER A 130 45.38 -29.40 16.89
N SER A 131 44.35 -29.90 17.61
CA SER A 131 44.59 -30.59 18.89
C SER A 131 44.98 -32.06 18.75
N ASN A 132 44.80 -32.65 17.57
CA ASN A 132 45.24 -34.01 17.30
C ASN A 132 46.74 -34.17 16.97
N ASN A 133 47.51 -33.08 17.00
CA ASN A 133 48.93 -33.11 16.72
C ASN A 133 49.82 -33.11 18.01
N TYR A 134 49.20 -33.32 19.17
CA TYR A 134 49.92 -33.53 20.45
C TYR A 134 49.74 -34.92 20.96
N GLY A 135 50.49 -35.85 20.42
CA GLY A 135 50.50 -37.16 21.01
C GLY A 135 51.18 -38.25 20.22
N ASP A 136 52.44 -38.08 19.85
CA ASP A 136 53.31 -39.22 19.62
C ASP A 136 54.75 -38.82 19.87
N LYS A 137 55.09 -38.73 21.15
CA LYS A 137 56.47 -38.89 21.61
C LYS A 137 56.46 -39.95 22.69
N TYR A 138 56.58 -41.18 22.26
CA TYR A 138 57.05 -42.28 23.12
C TYR A 138 58.45 -42.61 22.72
N TYR A 139 59.28 -42.60 23.72
CA TYR A 139 60.69 -43.07 23.73
C TYR A 139 60.76 -44.58 23.45
#